data_abe5152487c9d62df0d6fc60df05b81a
#
_entry.id   abe5152487c9d62df0d6fc60df05b81a
#
_cell.length_a   1.000
_cell.length_b   1.000
_cell.length_c   1.000
_cell.angle_alpha   90.00
_cell.angle_beta   90.00
_cell.angle_gamma   90.00
#
_symmetry.space_group_name_H-M   'P 1'
#
loop_
_entity.id
_entity.type
_entity.pdbx_description
1 polymer ?
#
loop_
_entity_poly.entity_id
_entity_poly.type
_entity_poly.pdbx_seq_one_letter_code
_entity_poly.pdbx_strand_id
1 'polypeptide(L)'
;DDGGNVLSWDSILIQENALQNLENQSSMQSNLILSNISAPGILQLALDESDAGGALSDYESWAAFLNAIVDEDTTCTDGADEDLRNAASLGRMAIVHKDLDFDPICNWLLDRSSSDPTPTASSTLWILEIRQQTDPNAQMMMEVVIADFFKELSDGDELRFQTLSDGVISHELNNEAVSQLIILLGISIILVVIILAAAFRSIRFVGFPLAALTASLVWTYGFLDLAGMEFTILTIAVAPVVLGLGIDYSIHMQRTYERNRGNGEQPAEAWVNAFKELRVALTLAVFTTVCAFVANIASPLPPVRNFGLALAIGVTAAFLSSTVVVGALHVIVSRWTNVQPVESNGRRLFDTDAKKITELQKKTSVQAIIAVLLITIGSIGYSAVQLETQFDLTDFLSDEMETMQTRNSMYDSYESSTWKEVNILIINSTGDGIIQDDSKFLTGLWILDREISTTRGVVAPTGILFEDAKPSYDGPYPILRDAIESDSDFGERYNLMIAEGRVATMANYSTGNAAAALFELSTNTSSSSSFRGLTFEERVGRTIVFNDGKIAAATHRIDVEAADSTDSREIIREFNDVILKEDITENIDGDLMLTGYLVKLEYVLDALSTSQISSTIISLIVSFFVLLVLTRRFAP
;
A
#
# COMPACT_ATOMS: atom_id res chain seq x y z
N ASP A 1 16.44 -21.26 5.34
CA ASP A 1 17.29 -22.23 6.00
C ASP A 1 17.19 -23.59 5.27
N ASP A 2 18.31 -24.25 5.04
CA ASP A 2 18.39 -25.56 4.35
C ASP A 2 17.89 -26.74 5.23
N GLY A 3 16.84 -26.52 6.03
CA GLY A 3 16.16 -27.54 6.83
C GLY A 3 16.56 -27.58 8.30
N GLY A 4 17.08 -26.49 8.85
CA GLY A 4 17.32 -26.31 10.27
C GLY A 4 16.03 -25.98 11.05
N ASN A 5 16.08 -26.14 12.37
CA ASN A 5 14.99 -25.79 13.28
C ASN A 5 15.24 -24.40 13.86
N VAL A 6 14.42 -23.41 13.46
CA VAL A 6 14.55 -22.02 13.96
C VAL A 6 14.16 -21.87 15.42
N LEU A 7 13.55 -22.88 16.03
CA LEU A 7 13.20 -22.95 17.45
C LEU A 7 14.19 -23.79 18.27
N SER A 8 15.30 -24.25 17.69
CA SER A 8 16.38 -24.83 18.49
C SER A 8 16.88 -23.78 19.51
N TRP A 9 17.36 -24.21 20.70
CA TRP A 9 17.78 -23.25 21.72
C TRP A 9 18.91 -22.35 21.23
N ASP A 10 19.85 -22.88 20.46
CA ASP A 10 20.92 -22.09 19.84
C ASP A 10 20.37 -21.06 18.85
N SER A 11 19.37 -21.42 18.03
CA SER A 11 18.69 -20.48 17.12
C SER A 11 17.94 -19.37 17.88
N ILE A 12 17.30 -19.69 19.01
CA ILE A 12 16.64 -18.68 19.87
C ILE A 12 17.68 -17.68 20.42
N LEU A 13 18.83 -18.16 20.90
CA LEU A 13 19.88 -17.27 21.39
C LEU A 13 20.51 -16.40 20.30
N ILE A 14 20.66 -16.92 19.07
CA ILE A 14 21.09 -16.12 17.92
C ILE A 14 20.07 -15.02 17.63
N GLN A 15 18.78 -15.34 17.66
CA GLN A 15 17.69 -14.39 17.45
C GLN A 15 17.65 -13.31 18.55
N GLU A 16 17.81 -13.69 19.82
CA GLU A 16 17.90 -12.76 20.95
C GLU A 16 19.07 -11.79 20.77
N ASN A 17 20.25 -12.32 20.44
CA ASN A 17 21.44 -11.50 20.21
C ASN A 17 21.27 -10.52 19.03
N ALA A 18 20.59 -10.94 17.98
CA ALA A 18 20.24 -10.08 16.84
C ALA A 18 19.36 -8.88 17.26
N LEU A 19 18.36 -9.11 18.11
CA LEU A 19 17.52 -8.05 18.67
C LEU A 19 18.30 -7.09 19.57
N GLN A 20 19.10 -7.61 20.49
CA GLN A 20 19.92 -6.81 21.38
C GLN A 20 20.95 -5.96 20.60
N ASN A 21 21.54 -6.51 19.54
CA ASN A 21 22.44 -5.77 18.67
C ASN A 21 21.74 -4.65 17.92
N LEU A 22 20.49 -4.87 17.46
CA LEU A 22 19.68 -3.84 16.84
C LEU A 22 19.39 -2.69 17.80
N GLU A 23 19.01 -2.98 19.03
CA GLU A 23 18.74 -1.97 20.07
C GLU A 23 20.00 -1.17 20.46
N ASN A 24 21.15 -1.82 20.49
CA ASN A 24 22.42 -1.23 20.87
C ASN A 24 23.12 -0.45 19.74
N GLN A 25 22.65 -0.53 18.48
CA GLN A 25 23.28 0.20 17.39
C GLN A 25 23.25 1.71 17.62
N SER A 26 24.41 2.31 17.68
CA SER A 26 24.60 3.75 17.95
C SER A 26 24.02 4.69 16.87
N SER A 27 23.66 4.16 15.72
CA SER A 27 22.98 4.88 14.63
C SER A 27 21.48 5.02 14.85
N MET A 28 20.92 4.21 15.75
CA MET A 28 19.50 4.24 16.08
C MET A 28 19.28 5.06 17.35
N GLN A 29 18.31 5.97 17.30
CA GLN A 29 17.93 6.77 18.45
C GLN A 29 17.45 5.85 19.58
N SER A 30 17.83 6.12 20.82
CA SER A 30 17.27 5.43 21.97
C SER A 30 15.75 5.45 21.92
N ASN A 31 15.11 4.31 22.13
CA ASN A 31 13.67 4.07 22.03
C ASN A 31 13.10 4.12 20.60
N LEU A 32 13.84 3.65 19.61
CA LEU A 32 13.35 3.50 18.24
C LEU A 32 12.32 2.37 18.15
N ILE A 33 12.62 1.21 18.74
CA ILE A 33 11.72 0.07 18.81
C ILE A 33 10.75 0.30 19.96
N LEU A 34 9.46 0.36 19.65
CA LEU A 34 8.38 0.55 20.62
C LEU A 34 7.91 -0.78 21.19
N SER A 35 7.88 -1.81 20.37
CA SER A 35 7.62 -3.18 20.80
C SER A 35 8.20 -4.17 19.81
N ASN A 36 8.47 -5.35 20.31
CA ASN A 36 8.91 -6.47 19.51
C ASN A 36 8.07 -7.71 19.89
N ILE A 37 7.45 -8.33 18.89
CA ILE A 37 6.81 -9.63 19.03
C ILE A 37 7.67 -10.60 18.23
N SER A 38 8.38 -11.46 18.94
CA SER A 38 9.33 -12.42 18.38
C SER A 38 9.41 -13.65 19.28
N ALA A 39 9.90 -14.76 18.76
CA ALA A 39 10.05 -15.97 19.57
C ALA A 39 10.89 -15.71 20.85
N PRO A 40 12.10 -15.12 20.78
CA PRO A 40 12.85 -14.80 22.01
C PRO A 40 12.14 -13.77 22.90
N GLY A 41 11.45 -12.77 22.32
CA GLY A 41 10.73 -11.77 23.11
C GLY A 41 9.60 -12.38 23.94
N ILE A 42 8.86 -13.34 23.39
CA ILE A 42 7.80 -14.06 24.11
C ILE A 42 8.37 -14.96 25.19
N LEU A 43 9.47 -15.66 24.91
CA LEU A 43 10.12 -16.51 25.90
C LEU A 43 10.70 -15.67 27.06
N GLN A 44 11.27 -14.51 26.76
CA GLN A 44 11.76 -13.59 27.81
C GLN A 44 10.59 -13.05 28.64
N LEU A 45 9.45 -12.71 28.01
CA LEU A 45 8.27 -12.29 28.76
C LEU A 45 7.76 -13.39 29.69
N ALA A 46 7.70 -14.64 29.24
CA ALA A 46 7.31 -15.78 30.07
C ALA A 46 8.29 -15.99 31.27
N LEU A 47 9.57 -15.70 31.05
CA LEU A 47 10.58 -15.75 32.09
C LEU A 47 10.40 -14.60 33.11
N ASP A 48 10.13 -13.39 32.63
CA ASP A 48 9.93 -12.20 33.50
C ASP A 48 8.65 -12.29 34.33
N GLU A 49 7.63 -12.99 33.83
CA GLU A 49 6.38 -13.27 34.56
C GLU A 49 6.53 -14.42 35.57
N SER A 50 7.52 -15.27 35.38
CA SER A 50 7.83 -16.34 36.34
C SER A 50 8.65 -15.83 37.51
N ASP A 51 8.64 -16.59 38.63
CA ASP A 51 9.52 -16.32 39.78
C ASP A 51 11.02 -16.57 39.50
N ALA A 52 11.34 -17.14 38.33
CA ALA A 52 12.71 -17.55 37.99
C ALA A 52 13.62 -16.35 37.65
N GLY A 53 13.11 -15.38 36.87
CA GLY A 53 13.88 -14.21 36.41
C GLY A 53 15.15 -14.56 35.61
N GLY A 54 15.87 -13.54 35.16
CA GLY A 54 17.13 -13.70 34.42
C GLY A 54 16.96 -13.45 32.91
N ALA A 55 17.94 -13.86 32.11
CA ALA A 55 17.94 -13.75 30.66
C ALA A 55 17.87 -15.15 30.01
N LEU A 56 17.37 -15.23 28.76
CA LEU A 56 17.33 -16.51 28.02
C LEU A 56 18.71 -17.14 27.90
N SER A 57 19.77 -16.34 27.82
CA SER A 57 21.17 -16.78 27.77
C SER A 57 21.67 -17.48 29.06
N ASP A 58 20.92 -17.39 30.16
CA ASP A 58 21.25 -18.09 31.42
C ASP A 58 20.87 -19.58 31.37
N TYR A 59 20.12 -19.99 30.33
CA TYR A 59 19.63 -21.35 30.16
C TYR A 59 20.33 -22.05 28.98
N GLU A 60 20.67 -23.33 29.17
CA GLU A 60 21.43 -24.12 28.16
C GLU A 60 20.51 -24.89 27.17
N SER A 61 19.23 -25.01 27.47
CA SER A 61 18.28 -25.79 26.66
C SER A 61 16.82 -25.49 26.98
N TRP A 62 15.93 -25.89 26.08
CA TRP A 62 14.48 -25.86 26.31
C TRP A 62 14.08 -26.55 27.62
N ALA A 63 14.69 -27.70 27.95
CA ALA A 63 14.38 -28.40 29.18
C ALA A 63 14.79 -27.59 30.44
N ALA A 64 15.93 -26.91 30.39
CA ALA A 64 16.39 -26.06 31.50
C ALA A 64 15.45 -24.85 31.67
N PHE A 65 15.06 -24.21 30.58
CA PHE A 65 14.13 -23.09 30.54
C PHE A 65 12.74 -23.47 31.07
N LEU A 66 12.12 -24.52 30.50
CA LEU A 66 10.79 -24.99 30.94
C LEU A 66 10.77 -25.41 32.42
N ASN A 67 11.82 -26.04 32.95
CA ASN A 67 11.91 -26.37 34.37
C ASN A 67 11.94 -25.13 35.28
N ALA A 68 12.33 -23.98 34.74
CA ALA A 68 12.37 -22.73 35.52
C ALA A 68 11.01 -22.01 35.54
N ILE A 69 10.25 -22.09 34.45
CA ILE A 69 9.00 -21.32 34.29
C ILE A 69 7.72 -22.13 34.55
N VAL A 70 7.80 -23.47 34.62
CA VAL A 70 6.63 -24.35 34.66
C VAL A 70 6.66 -25.23 35.93
N ASP A 71 5.58 -25.23 36.66
CA ASP A 71 5.43 -26.05 37.89
C ASP A 71 5.43 -27.56 37.59
N GLU A 72 5.74 -28.36 38.62
CA GLU A 72 5.80 -29.82 38.49
C GLU A 72 4.50 -30.47 38.06
N ASP A 73 3.36 -29.84 38.35
CA ASP A 73 2.01 -30.33 38.05
C ASP A 73 1.44 -29.85 36.71
N THR A 74 2.19 -29.01 35.96
CA THR A 74 1.73 -28.45 34.69
C THR A 74 1.67 -29.55 33.62
N THR A 75 0.55 -29.63 32.94
CA THR A 75 0.30 -30.57 31.81
C THR A 75 -0.30 -29.87 30.62
N CYS A 76 -0.14 -30.42 29.41
CA CYS A 76 -0.79 -29.90 28.18
C CYS A 76 -2.28 -30.16 28.08
N THR A 77 -2.90 -30.77 29.11
CA THR A 77 -4.34 -31.01 29.17
C THR A 77 -5.04 -29.94 30.01
N ASP A 78 -6.31 -29.70 29.76
CA ASP A 78 -7.32 -28.78 30.35
C ASP A 78 -6.97 -27.97 31.64
N GLY A 79 -5.76 -27.69 31.90
CA GLY A 79 -5.29 -27.02 33.11
C GLY A 79 -3.87 -26.46 33.00
N ALA A 80 -3.30 -26.46 31.80
CA ALA A 80 -1.98 -25.85 31.59
C ALA A 80 -2.01 -24.37 32.02
N ASP A 81 -0.91 -23.94 32.62
CA ASP A 81 -0.74 -22.60 33.14
C ASP A 81 -1.06 -21.55 32.06
N GLU A 82 -1.72 -20.47 32.45
CA GLU A 82 -2.17 -19.42 31.53
C GLU A 82 -1.00 -18.82 30.74
N ASP A 83 0.19 -18.79 31.34
CA ASP A 83 1.41 -18.25 30.72
C ASP A 83 1.93 -19.15 29.58
N LEU A 84 1.95 -20.47 29.79
CA LEU A 84 2.31 -21.42 28.74
C LEU A 84 1.25 -21.43 27.61
N ARG A 85 -0.01 -21.27 27.97
CA ARG A 85 -1.11 -21.13 27.03
C ARG A 85 -0.95 -19.90 26.15
N ASN A 86 -0.66 -18.75 26.76
CA ASN A 86 -0.52 -17.48 26.07
C ASN A 86 0.70 -17.48 25.15
N ALA A 87 1.83 -17.99 25.62
CA ALA A 87 3.03 -18.17 24.80
C ALA A 87 2.77 -19.11 23.60
N ALA A 88 2.07 -20.23 23.81
CA ALA A 88 1.75 -21.17 22.74
C ALA A 88 0.72 -20.61 21.74
N SER A 89 -0.31 -19.90 22.22
CA SER A 89 -1.32 -19.32 21.33
C SER A 89 -0.78 -18.15 20.52
N LEU A 90 0.07 -17.33 21.08
CA LEU A 90 0.78 -16.26 20.38
C LEU A 90 1.79 -16.81 19.38
N GLY A 91 2.53 -17.84 19.78
CA GLY A 91 3.49 -18.51 18.90
C GLY A 91 2.84 -19.00 17.61
N ARG A 92 1.65 -19.59 17.68
CA ARG A 92 0.96 -20.10 16.49
C ARG A 92 0.49 -19.02 15.54
N MET A 93 0.07 -17.87 16.06
CA MET A 93 -0.64 -16.86 15.26
C MET A 93 0.24 -15.83 14.59
N ALA A 94 1.26 -15.37 15.31
CA ALA A 94 2.04 -14.22 14.85
C ALA A 94 3.50 -14.59 14.53
N ILE A 95 4.03 -15.65 15.12
CA ILE A 95 5.48 -15.86 15.22
C ILE A 95 5.92 -17.14 14.55
N VAL A 96 5.05 -18.14 14.41
CA VAL A 96 5.48 -19.47 14.05
C VAL A 96 4.79 -19.97 12.79
N HIS A 97 5.58 -20.62 11.95
CA HIS A 97 5.15 -21.25 10.73
C HIS A 97 4.01 -22.27 10.96
N LYS A 98 3.15 -22.48 9.95
CA LYS A 98 2.07 -23.49 9.96
C LYS A 98 2.51 -24.92 10.30
N ASP A 99 3.81 -25.22 10.07
CA ASP A 99 4.42 -26.53 10.39
C ASP A 99 4.87 -26.65 11.85
N LEU A 100 4.54 -25.66 12.69
CA LEU A 100 4.95 -25.70 14.10
C LEU A 100 4.48 -27.00 14.75
N ASP A 101 5.43 -27.69 15.36
CA ASP A 101 5.18 -28.89 16.16
C ASP A 101 5.56 -28.62 17.62
N PHE A 102 4.54 -28.52 18.48
CA PHE A 102 4.66 -28.40 19.93
C PHE A 102 4.54 -29.73 20.68
N ASP A 103 4.29 -30.84 19.99
CA ASP A 103 4.17 -32.14 20.64
C ASP A 103 5.39 -32.49 21.51
N PRO A 104 6.63 -32.10 21.14
CA PRO A 104 7.79 -32.33 22.01
C PRO A 104 7.65 -31.73 23.43
N ILE A 105 7.14 -30.48 23.53
CA ILE A 105 6.90 -29.83 24.83
C ILE A 105 5.84 -30.60 25.62
N CYS A 106 4.72 -30.93 24.99
CA CYS A 106 3.63 -31.63 25.64
C CYS A 106 4.03 -33.03 26.11
N ASN A 107 4.81 -33.76 25.30
CA ASN A 107 5.33 -35.08 25.66
C ASN A 107 6.31 -34.98 26.83
N TRP A 108 7.14 -33.94 26.88
CA TRP A 108 8.05 -33.70 27.97
C TRP A 108 7.33 -33.33 29.27
N LEU A 109 6.27 -32.54 29.22
CA LEU A 109 5.45 -32.23 30.37
C LEU A 109 4.78 -33.46 30.98
N LEU A 110 4.51 -34.50 30.20
CA LEU A 110 3.99 -35.79 30.66
C LEU A 110 5.07 -36.67 31.28
N ASP A 111 6.28 -36.63 30.74
CA ASP A 111 7.42 -37.42 31.26
C ASP A 111 8.74 -36.63 31.09
N ARG A 112 9.07 -35.82 32.10
CA ARG A 112 10.24 -34.92 32.09
C ARG A 112 11.59 -35.65 32.00
N SER A 113 11.61 -36.98 32.11
CA SER A 113 12.83 -37.79 32.05
C SER A 113 13.15 -38.39 30.69
N SER A 114 12.24 -38.40 29.76
CA SER A 114 12.28 -39.30 28.58
C SER A 114 12.39 -38.65 27.23
N SER A 115 12.16 -37.35 27.08
CA SER A 115 12.13 -36.67 25.76
C SER A 115 12.78 -35.28 25.79
N ASP A 116 13.29 -34.87 24.65
CA ASP A 116 13.74 -33.50 24.38
C ASP A 116 12.50 -32.62 24.11
N PRO A 117 12.26 -31.54 24.87
CA PRO A 117 11.10 -30.66 24.66
C PRO A 117 11.26 -29.65 23.52
N THR A 118 12.31 -29.73 22.70
CA THR A 118 12.58 -28.76 21.64
C THR A 118 11.47 -28.77 20.60
N PRO A 119 10.66 -27.68 20.49
CA PRO A 119 9.67 -27.55 19.44
C PRO A 119 10.35 -27.39 18.08
N THR A 120 9.64 -27.69 17.00
CA THR A 120 10.21 -27.56 15.65
C THR A 120 9.38 -26.63 14.77
N ALA A 121 10.05 -25.75 14.04
CA ALA A 121 9.48 -24.92 12.99
C ALA A 121 10.55 -24.58 11.94
N SER A 122 10.14 -24.44 10.69
CA SER A 122 11.04 -24.08 9.59
C SER A 122 11.34 -22.59 9.51
N SER A 123 10.46 -21.74 10.04
CA SER A 123 10.64 -20.28 10.12
C SER A 123 9.82 -19.67 11.25
N THR A 124 10.18 -18.45 11.65
CA THR A 124 9.41 -17.63 12.59
C THR A 124 9.17 -16.24 12.01
N LEU A 125 8.10 -15.59 12.42
CA LEU A 125 7.76 -14.21 12.05
C LEU A 125 8.04 -13.28 13.22
N TRP A 126 8.77 -12.20 12.96
CA TRP A 126 8.97 -11.13 13.93
C TRP A 126 8.13 -9.91 13.53
N ILE A 127 7.50 -9.28 14.49
CA ILE A 127 6.77 -8.04 14.32
C ILE A 127 7.45 -6.97 15.15
N LEU A 128 8.16 -6.07 14.47
CA LEU A 128 8.85 -4.94 15.11
C LEU A 128 8.04 -3.67 14.87
N GLU A 129 7.56 -3.05 15.94
CA GLU A 129 6.93 -1.76 15.86
C GLU A 129 7.95 -0.67 16.14
N ILE A 130 8.15 0.21 15.18
CA ILE A 130 9.11 1.29 15.26
C ILE A 130 8.42 2.64 15.42
N ARG A 131 9.10 3.57 16.09
CA ARG A 131 8.62 4.94 16.26
C ARG A 131 8.50 5.64 14.92
N GLN A 132 7.31 6.13 14.62
CA GLN A 132 7.02 6.83 13.37
C GLN A 132 7.75 8.17 13.31
N GLN A 133 8.41 8.44 12.19
CA GLN A 133 9.07 9.71 11.91
C GLN A 133 8.08 10.70 11.27
N THR A 134 8.31 11.98 11.49
CA THR A 134 7.45 13.04 10.90
C THR A 134 7.66 13.18 9.40
N ASP A 135 8.87 12.90 8.90
CA ASP A 135 9.21 12.92 7.49
C ASP A 135 9.08 11.52 6.90
N PRO A 136 8.21 11.29 5.90
CA PRO A 136 8.04 9.99 5.25
C PRO A 136 9.34 9.44 4.62
N ASN A 137 10.21 10.31 4.11
CA ASN A 137 11.50 9.87 3.55
C ASN A 137 12.46 9.40 4.66
N ALA A 138 12.47 10.08 5.80
CA ALA A 138 13.25 9.65 6.96
C ALA A 138 12.72 8.31 7.51
N GLN A 139 11.40 8.12 7.53
CA GLN A 139 10.78 6.85 7.91
C GLN A 139 11.22 5.71 6.98
N MET A 140 11.07 5.90 5.68
CA MET A 140 11.49 4.92 4.67
C MET A 140 12.96 4.55 4.80
N MET A 141 13.85 5.54 4.91
CA MET A 141 15.29 5.29 5.06
C MET A 141 15.65 4.55 6.34
N MET A 142 14.93 4.81 7.42
CA MET A 142 15.13 4.09 8.69
C MET A 142 14.75 2.61 8.55
N GLU A 143 13.61 2.31 7.93
CA GLU A 143 13.17 0.94 7.69
C GLU A 143 14.16 0.19 6.78
N VAL A 144 14.72 0.87 5.77
CA VAL A 144 15.77 0.30 4.91
C VAL A 144 17.05 0.01 5.71
N VAL A 145 17.47 0.90 6.62
CA VAL A 145 18.65 0.65 7.48
C VAL A 145 18.43 -0.57 8.37
N ILE A 146 17.23 -0.76 8.92
CA ILE A 146 16.90 -1.96 9.70
C ILE A 146 16.95 -3.22 8.81
N ALA A 147 16.42 -3.13 7.60
CA ALA A 147 16.46 -4.25 6.64
C ALA A 147 17.89 -4.63 6.25
N ASP A 148 18.73 -3.63 5.97
CA ASP A 148 20.14 -3.85 5.64
C ASP A 148 20.90 -4.48 6.82
N PHE A 149 20.60 -4.05 8.05
CA PHE A 149 21.17 -4.66 9.26
C PHE A 149 20.87 -6.16 9.35
N PHE A 150 19.62 -6.57 9.17
CA PHE A 150 19.24 -7.98 9.19
C PHE A 150 19.81 -8.75 8.00
N LYS A 151 19.95 -8.11 6.87
CA LYS A 151 20.58 -8.71 5.69
C LYS A 151 22.06 -8.99 5.93
N GLU A 152 22.81 -8.07 6.56
CA GLU A 152 24.21 -8.28 6.92
C GLU A 152 24.39 -9.42 7.91
N LEU A 153 23.47 -9.57 8.87
CA LEU A 153 23.47 -10.69 9.81
C LEU A 153 23.26 -12.04 9.09
N SER A 154 22.42 -12.06 8.06
CA SER A 154 22.12 -13.28 7.28
C SER A 154 23.33 -13.82 6.50
N ASP A 155 24.28 -12.97 6.15
CA ASP A 155 25.48 -13.36 5.38
C ASP A 155 26.53 -14.11 6.24
N GLY A 156 26.41 -14.09 7.56
CA GLY A 156 27.39 -14.65 8.51
C GLY A 156 26.93 -15.84 9.34
N ASP A 157 25.62 -16.01 9.51
CA ASP A 157 25.03 -16.93 10.47
C ASP A 157 24.17 -18.04 9.85
N GLU A 158 23.84 -19.07 10.65
CA GLU A 158 22.99 -20.19 10.24
C GLU A 158 21.54 -19.80 9.97
N LEU A 159 21.11 -18.58 10.39
CA LEU A 159 19.76 -18.06 10.22
C LEU A 159 19.72 -17.01 9.10
N ARG A 160 18.71 -17.09 8.27
CA ARG A 160 18.43 -16.10 7.23
C ARG A 160 17.28 -15.19 7.64
N PHE A 161 17.55 -13.90 7.71
CA PHE A 161 16.54 -12.88 7.99
C PHE A 161 16.06 -12.22 6.68
N GLN A 162 14.75 -12.04 6.57
CA GLN A 162 14.11 -11.31 5.48
C GLN A 162 13.19 -10.26 6.09
N THR A 163 13.27 -9.03 5.62
CA THR A 163 12.51 -7.91 6.19
C THR A 163 11.47 -7.41 5.21
N LEU A 164 10.25 -7.19 5.70
CA LEU A 164 9.14 -6.63 4.93
C LEU A 164 8.58 -5.43 5.70
N SER A 165 8.51 -4.28 5.03
CA SER A 165 7.85 -3.07 5.54
C SER A 165 7.43 -2.17 4.39
N ASP A 166 6.54 -1.21 4.64
CA ASP A 166 6.10 -0.24 3.63
C ASP A 166 7.26 0.61 3.10
N GLY A 167 8.23 0.95 3.96
CA GLY A 167 9.42 1.70 3.56
C GLY A 167 10.37 0.90 2.68
N VAL A 168 10.61 -0.38 3.01
CA VAL A 168 11.46 -1.27 2.21
C VAL A 168 10.83 -1.52 0.83
N ILE A 169 9.52 -1.81 0.79
CA ILE A 169 8.76 -1.95 -0.46
C ILE A 169 8.86 -0.66 -1.29
N SER A 170 8.65 0.50 -0.66
CA SER A 170 8.70 1.80 -1.36
C SER A 170 10.09 2.11 -1.90
N HIS A 171 11.14 1.76 -1.15
CA HIS A 171 12.52 1.94 -1.58
C HIS A 171 12.86 1.03 -2.79
N GLU A 172 12.53 -0.24 -2.70
CA GLU A 172 12.74 -1.21 -3.79
C GLU A 172 11.94 -0.80 -5.04
N LEU A 173 10.68 -0.38 -4.87
CA LEU A 173 9.84 0.18 -5.93
C LEU A 173 10.47 1.38 -6.63
N ASN A 174 11.02 2.33 -5.86
CA ASN A 174 11.65 3.51 -6.44
C ASN A 174 12.88 3.12 -7.27
N ASN A 175 13.67 2.17 -6.80
CA ASN A 175 14.84 1.68 -7.52
C ASN A 175 14.46 0.93 -8.79
N GLU A 176 13.47 0.03 -8.70
CA GLU A 176 12.95 -0.73 -9.85
C GLU A 176 12.28 0.21 -10.85
N ALA A 177 11.54 1.22 -10.37
CA ALA A 177 10.89 2.22 -11.19
C ALA A 177 11.89 2.99 -12.07
N VAL A 178 13.06 3.37 -11.52
CA VAL A 178 14.13 4.03 -12.29
C VAL A 178 14.73 3.08 -13.33
N SER A 179 14.96 1.83 -12.96
CA SER A 179 15.47 0.81 -13.89
C SER A 179 14.50 0.56 -15.05
N GLN A 180 13.22 0.38 -14.75
CA GLN A 180 12.16 0.19 -15.75
C GLN A 180 11.98 1.41 -16.65
N LEU A 181 12.11 2.63 -16.11
CA LEU A 181 12.07 3.85 -16.93
C LEU A 181 13.14 3.81 -18.02
N ILE A 182 14.37 3.45 -17.69
CA ILE A 182 15.48 3.39 -18.65
C ILE A 182 15.18 2.36 -19.75
N ILE A 183 14.66 1.18 -19.38
CA ILE A 183 14.32 0.12 -20.33
C ILE A 183 13.17 0.56 -21.24
N LEU A 184 12.05 1.05 -20.67
CA LEU A 184 10.89 1.49 -21.42
C LEU A 184 11.20 2.67 -22.33
N LEU A 185 12.00 3.63 -21.87
CA LEU A 185 12.48 4.75 -22.67
C LEU A 185 13.35 4.25 -23.83
N GLY A 186 14.26 3.32 -23.57
CA GLY A 186 15.11 2.70 -24.59
C GLY A 186 14.29 2.00 -25.67
N ILE A 187 13.35 1.15 -25.28
CA ILE A 187 12.43 0.47 -26.21
C ILE A 187 11.61 1.48 -27.01
N SER A 188 11.06 2.50 -26.34
CA SER A 188 10.26 3.55 -26.99
C SER A 188 11.08 4.30 -28.04
N ILE A 189 12.31 4.69 -27.72
CA ILE A 189 13.23 5.36 -28.66
C ILE A 189 13.53 4.46 -29.86
N ILE A 190 13.83 3.17 -29.62
CA ILE A 190 14.09 2.21 -30.71
C ILE A 190 12.87 2.09 -31.65
N LEU A 191 11.68 1.96 -31.10
CA LEU A 191 10.45 1.89 -31.89
C LEU A 191 10.23 3.18 -32.70
N VAL A 192 10.42 4.34 -32.05
CA VAL A 192 10.35 5.64 -32.71
C VAL A 192 11.33 5.74 -33.87
N VAL A 193 12.59 5.31 -33.68
CA VAL A 193 13.61 5.29 -34.73
C VAL A 193 13.21 4.37 -35.88
N ILE A 194 12.70 3.17 -35.58
CA ILE A 194 12.23 2.23 -36.61
C ILE A 194 11.08 2.83 -37.43
N ILE A 195 10.08 3.43 -36.77
CA ILE A 195 8.94 4.06 -37.44
C ILE A 195 9.41 5.21 -38.34
N LEU A 196 10.24 6.10 -37.82
CA LEU A 196 10.78 7.24 -38.60
C LEU A 196 11.67 6.77 -39.76
N ALA A 197 12.53 5.78 -39.54
CA ALA A 197 13.38 5.23 -40.59
C ALA A 197 12.55 4.57 -41.70
N ALA A 198 11.50 3.86 -41.35
CA ALA A 198 10.55 3.27 -42.31
C ALA A 198 9.78 4.36 -43.08
N ALA A 199 9.42 5.46 -42.39
CA ALA A 199 8.67 6.56 -42.99
C ALA A 199 9.51 7.42 -43.95
N PHE A 200 10.76 7.75 -43.58
CA PHE A 200 11.53 8.81 -44.28
C PHE A 200 12.85 8.36 -44.92
N ARG A 201 13.42 7.22 -44.52
CA ARG A 201 14.69 6.69 -45.06
C ARG A 201 15.87 7.67 -45.08
N SER A 202 15.83 8.71 -44.27
CA SER A 202 16.85 9.75 -44.16
C SER A 202 17.21 10.03 -42.74
N ILE A 203 18.51 10.00 -42.41
CA ILE A 203 19.02 10.18 -41.04
C ILE A 203 18.60 11.53 -40.42
N ARG A 204 18.44 12.58 -41.23
CA ARG A 204 18.03 13.92 -40.74
C ARG A 204 16.55 13.93 -40.34
N PHE A 205 15.71 13.26 -41.12
CA PHE A 205 14.27 13.14 -40.85
C PHE A 205 13.98 12.19 -39.66
N VAL A 206 14.98 11.40 -39.24
CA VAL A 206 14.92 10.58 -38.03
C VAL A 206 15.53 11.35 -36.85
N GLY A 207 16.71 11.92 -37.01
CA GLY A 207 17.48 12.53 -35.93
C GLY A 207 16.89 13.83 -35.38
N PHE A 208 16.30 14.70 -36.24
CA PHE A 208 15.75 15.97 -35.77
C PHE A 208 14.51 15.81 -34.90
N PRO A 209 13.49 14.97 -35.28
CA PRO A 209 12.39 14.67 -34.37
C PRO A 209 12.86 14.04 -33.08
N LEU A 210 13.79 13.10 -33.14
CA LEU A 210 14.30 12.43 -31.94
C LEU A 210 14.95 13.44 -30.97
N ALA A 211 15.80 14.34 -31.48
CA ALA A 211 16.38 15.41 -30.67
C ALA A 211 15.33 16.36 -30.08
N ALA A 212 14.30 16.71 -30.85
CA ALA A 212 13.21 17.56 -30.38
C ALA A 212 12.34 16.86 -29.32
N LEU A 213 12.04 15.56 -29.50
CA LEU A 213 11.30 14.77 -28.52
C LEU A 213 12.09 14.56 -27.22
N THR A 214 13.40 14.31 -27.33
CA THR A 214 14.27 14.26 -26.15
C THR A 214 14.26 15.60 -25.39
N ALA A 215 14.34 16.72 -26.10
CA ALA A 215 14.23 18.04 -25.48
C ALA A 215 12.86 18.24 -24.81
N SER A 216 11.77 17.75 -25.42
CA SER A 216 10.43 17.84 -24.81
C SER A 216 10.32 17.05 -23.50
N LEU A 217 10.96 15.88 -23.41
CA LEU A 217 11.03 15.12 -22.16
C LEU A 217 11.79 15.87 -21.08
N VAL A 218 12.95 16.43 -21.42
CA VAL A 218 13.73 17.24 -20.47
C VAL A 218 12.91 18.43 -19.96
N TRP A 219 12.17 19.10 -20.84
CA TRP A 219 11.29 20.19 -20.41
C TRP A 219 10.15 19.68 -19.55
N THR A 220 9.54 18.55 -19.89
CA THR A 220 8.43 17.96 -19.12
C THR A 220 8.86 17.66 -17.69
N TYR A 221 9.91 16.88 -17.52
CA TYR A 221 10.40 16.52 -16.19
C TYR A 221 10.99 17.72 -15.43
N GLY A 222 11.65 18.64 -16.11
CA GLY A 222 12.12 19.87 -15.51
C GLY A 222 11.00 20.78 -14.99
N PHE A 223 9.87 20.86 -15.70
CA PHE A 223 8.68 21.59 -15.21
C PHE A 223 7.99 20.88 -14.06
N LEU A 224 7.98 19.54 -14.04
CA LEU A 224 7.43 18.77 -12.92
C LEU A 224 8.21 19.01 -11.64
N ASP A 225 9.52 18.98 -11.72
CA ASP A 225 10.44 19.27 -10.60
C ASP A 225 10.25 20.71 -10.08
N LEU A 226 10.24 21.69 -10.99
CA LEU A 226 9.96 23.10 -10.63
C LEU A 226 8.60 23.32 -10.00
N ALA A 227 7.60 22.48 -10.32
CA ALA A 227 6.28 22.54 -9.73
C ALA A 227 6.19 21.79 -8.39
N GLY A 228 7.30 21.19 -7.91
CA GLY A 228 7.33 20.41 -6.67
C GLY A 228 6.50 19.12 -6.75
N MET A 229 6.33 18.56 -7.95
CA MET A 229 5.58 17.32 -8.13
C MET A 229 6.48 16.11 -7.87
N GLU A 230 6.01 15.21 -7.02
CA GLU A 230 6.73 13.98 -6.70
C GLU A 230 6.84 13.05 -7.92
N PHE A 231 7.99 12.42 -8.05
CA PHE A 231 8.22 11.40 -9.07
C PHE A 231 7.63 10.08 -8.59
N THR A 232 6.57 9.62 -9.25
CA THR A 232 5.85 8.39 -8.90
C THR A 232 5.93 7.36 -10.03
N ILE A 233 5.56 6.11 -9.75
CA ILE A 233 5.48 5.04 -10.76
C ILE A 233 4.63 5.47 -11.97
N LEU A 234 3.53 6.20 -11.75
CA LEU A 234 2.70 6.71 -12.83
C LEU A 234 3.43 7.73 -13.70
N THR A 235 4.32 8.55 -13.12
CA THR A 235 5.10 9.53 -13.90
C THR A 235 6.13 8.89 -14.82
N ILE A 236 6.53 7.64 -14.57
CA ILE A 236 7.39 6.85 -15.48
C ILE A 236 6.72 6.68 -16.84
N ALA A 237 5.43 6.37 -16.86
CA ALA A 237 4.67 6.16 -18.08
C ALA A 237 4.50 7.43 -18.95
N VAL A 238 4.79 8.62 -18.40
CA VAL A 238 4.73 9.90 -19.14
C VAL A 238 5.70 9.91 -20.32
N ALA A 239 6.92 9.40 -20.14
CA ALA A 239 7.95 9.44 -21.18
C ALA A 239 7.55 8.69 -22.47
N PRO A 240 7.19 7.39 -22.44
CA PRO A 240 6.77 6.67 -23.64
C PRO A 240 5.51 7.24 -24.27
N VAL A 241 4.55 7.73 -23.48
CA VAL A 241 3.32 8.36 -23.99
C VAL A 241 3.63 9.67 -24.72
N VAL A 242 4.46 10.54 -24.14
CA VAL A 242 4.87 11.81 -24.77
C VAL A 242 5.67 11.57 -26.05
N LEU A 243 6.56 10.57 -26.05
CA LEU A 243 7.28 10.17 -27.26
C LEU A 243 6.32 9.67 -28.36
N GLY A 244 5.38 8.79 -27.99
CA GLY A 244 4.40 8.23 -28.93
C GLY A 244 3.47 9.28 -29.52
N LEU A 245 2.94 10.19 -28.71
CA LEU A 245 2.08 11.27 -29.18
C LEU A 245 2.87 12.36 -29.94
N GLY A 246 4.06 12.68 -29.49
CA GLY A 246 4.89 13.73 -30.07
C GLY A 246 5.42 13.39 -31.46
N ILE A 247 5.67 12.10 -31.73
CA ILE A 247 6.17 11.67 -33.04
C ILE A 247 5.18 11.95 -34.17
N ASP A 248 3.88 11.83 -33.93
CA ASP A 248 2.85 12.09 -34.93
C ASP A 248 2.90 13.52 -35.44
N TYR A 249 3.10 14.49 -34.58
CA TYR A 249 3.25 15.90 -34.97
C TYR A 249 4.46 16.08 -35.86
N SER A 250 5.58 15.45 -35.52
CA SER A 250 6.81 15.49 -36.32
C SER A 250 6.61 14.84 -37.71
N ILE A 251 5.98 13.68 -37.77
CA ILE A 251 5.73 12.96 -39.04
C ILE A 251 4.86 13.80 -39.97
N HIS A 252 3.78 14.36 -39.49
CA HIS A 252 2.87 15.19 -40.31
C HIS A 252 3.57 16.45 -40.82
N MET A 253 4.29 17.15 -39.93
CA MET A 253 5.04 18.35 -40.31
C MET A 253 6.13 18.05 -41.33
N GLN A 254 6.93 17.00 -41.12
CA GLN A 254 8.01 16.63 -42.01
C GLN A 254 7.52 16.13 -43.37
N ARG A 255 6.42 15.36 -43.44
CA ARG A 255 5.81 14.91 -44.69
C ARG A 255 5.36 16.10 -45.55
N THR A 256 4.72 17.07 -44.93
CA THR A 256 4.26 18.27 -45.65
C THR A 256 5.44 19.16 -46.05
N TYR A 257 6.44 19.27 -45.17
CA TYR A 257 7.70 19.97 -45.50
C TYR A 257 8.43 19.32 -46.68
N GLU A 258 8.57 17.98 -46.70
CA GLU A 258 9.21 17.23 -47.78
C GLU A 258 8.47 17.48 -49.12
N ARG A 259 7.13 17.47 -49.12
CA ARG A 259 6.31 17.77 -50.28
C ARG A 259 6.55 19.21 -50.79
N ASN A 260 6.55 20.20 -49.90
CA ASN A 260 6.76 21.60 -50.26
C ASN A 260 8.20 21.84 -50.77
N ARG A 261 9.19 21.15 -50.20
CA ARG A 261 10.58 21.16 -50.74
C ARG A 261 10.64 20.54 -52.14
N GLY A 262 9.91 19.44 -52.38
CA GLY A 262 9.80 18.82 -53.72
C GLY A 262 9.18 19.75 -54.76
N ASN A 263 8.36 20.72 -54.34
CA ASN A 263 7.79 21.78 -55.21
C ASN A 263 8.78 22.95 -55.46
N GLY A 264 10.00 22.91 -54.93
CA GLY A 264 11.04 23.91 -55.13
C GLY A 264 11.07 25.06 -54.09
N GLU A 265 10.23 25.00 -53.03
CA GLU A 265 10.22 26.05 -52.01
C GLU A 265 11.52 26.08 -51.21
N GLN A 266 11.95 27.27 -50.74
CA GLN A 266 13.09 27.42 -49.87
C GLN A 266 12.84 26.75 -48.49
N PRO A 267 13.86 26.25 -47.79
CA PRO A 267 13.66 25.49 -46.55
C PRO A 267 12.80 26.18 -45.49
N ALA A 268 13.01 27.48 -45.28
CA ALA A 268 12.24 28.24 -44.28
C ALA A 268 10.79 28.45 -44.74
N GLU A 269 10.58 28.74 -46.01
CA GLU A 269 9.23 28.91 -46.59
C GLU A 269 8.46 27.60 -46.58
N ALA A 270 9.11 26.51 -46.99
CA ALA A 270 8.52 25.18 -47.00
C ALA A 270 8.02 24.74 -45.63
N TRP A 271 8.80 25.05 -44.56
CA TRP A 271 8.39 24.74 -43.19
C TRP A 271 7.21 25.61 -42.72
N VAL A 272 7.30 26.91 -42.94
CA VAL A 272 6.22 27.85 -42.60
C VAL A 272 4.91 27.50 -43.33
N ASN A 273 5.00 27.15 -44.63
CA ASN A 273 3.84 26.76 -45.41
C ASN A 273 3.26 25.41 -44.95
N ALA A 274 4.14 24.44 -44.57
CA ALA A 274 3.71 23.19 -43.93
C ALA A 274 2.94 23.46 -42.63
N PHE A 275 3.43 24.33 -41.78
CA PHE A 275 2.74 24.72 -40.56
C PHE A 275 1.40 25.43 -40.83
N LYS A 276 1.36 26.37 -41.79
CA LYS A 276 0.11 27.05 -42.14
C LYS A 276 -0.96 26.07 -42.63
N GLU A 277 -0.58 25.05 -43.39
CA GLU A 277 -1.48 24.02 -43.88
C GLU A 277 -2.02 23.12 -42.75
N LEU A 278 -1.16 22.72 -41.83
CA LEU A 278 -1.49 21.76 -40.78
C LEU A 278 -1.95 22.39 -39.46
N ARG A 279 -1.74 23.70 -39.25
CA ARG A 279 -1.93 24.37 -37.96
C ARG A 279 -3.28 24.10 -37.32
N VAL A 280 -4.36 24.14 -38.09
CA VAL A 280 -5.72 23.94 -37.53
C VAL A 280 -5.88 22.51 -37.03
N ALA A 281 -5.50 21.53 -37.85
CA ALA A 281 -5.64 20.12 -37.48
C ALA A 281 -4.73 19.73 -36.30
N LEU A 282 -3.45 20.16 -36.34
CA LEU A 282 -2.51 19.83 -35.26
C LEU A 282 -2.84 20.55 -33.94
N THR A 283 -3.19 21.85 -34.01
CA THR A 283 -3.56 22.58 -32.76
C THR A 283 -4.84 22.03 -32.17
N LEU A 284 -5.80 21.64 -32.99
CA LEU A 284 -7.04 21.03 -32.53
C LEU A 284 -6.77 19.68 -31.85
N ALA A 285 -5.96 18.81 -32.47
CA ALA A 285 -5.57 17.53 -31.92
C ALA A 285 -4.84 17.68 -30.56
N VAL A 286 -3.85 18.57 -30.51
CA VAL A 286 -3.11 18.86 -29.27
C VAL A 286 -4.06 19.40 -28.19
N PHE A 287 -4.90 20.35 -28.53
CA PHE A 287 -5.79 20.99 -27.56
C PHE A 287 -6.79 19.99 -26.97
N THR A 288 -7.39 19.13 -27.81
CA THR A 288 -8.30 18.08 -27.31
C THR A 288 -7.57 17.07 -26.43
N THR A 289 -6.35 16.68 -26.78
CA THR A 289 -5.53 15.76 -25.98
C THR A 289 -5.13 16.39 -24.64
N VAL A 290 -4.70 17.64 -24.65
CA VAL A 290 -4.37 18.39 -23.41
C VAL A 290 -5.59 18.53 -22.52
N CYS A 291 -6.76 18.86 -23.09
CA CYS A 291 -8.00 18.92 -22.30
C CYS A 291 -8.36 17.56 -21.68
N ALA A 292 -8.15 16.46 -22.41
CA ALA A 292 -8.39 15.12 -21.90
C ALA A 292 -7.49 14.80 -20.70
N PHE A 293 -6.20 15.16 -20.75
CA PHE A 293 -5.28 14.94 -19.64
C PHE A 293 -5.53 15.89 -18.47
N VAL A 294 -5.86 17.15 -18.74
CA VAL A 294 -6.22 18.14 -17.70
C VAL A 294 -7.51 17.74 -16.97
N ALA A 295 -8.42 17.00 -17.60
CA ALA A 295 -9.62 16.48 -16.93
C ALA A 295 -9.30 15.61 -15.70
N ASN A 296 -8.11 14.98 -15.66
CA ASN A 296 -7.66 14.22 -14.50
C ASN A 296 -7.40 15.09 -13.25
N ILE A 297 -7.37 16.41 -13.36
CA ILE A 297 -7.32 17.31 -12.18
C ILE A 297 -8.55 17.13 -11.29
N ALA A 298 -9.67 16.66 -11.85
CA ALA A 298 -10.86 16.34 -11.08
C ALA A 298 -10.71 15.11 -10.17
N SER A 299 -9.63 14.33 -10.34
CA SER A 299 -9.36 13.18 -9.48
C SER A 299 -9.02 13.61 -8.05
N PRO A 300 -9.59 12.97 -7.03
CA PRO A 300 -9.20 13.17 -5.63
C PRO A 300 -7.81 12.60 -5.33
N LEU A 301 -7.29 11.69 -6.18
CA LEU A 301 -6.00 11.03 -5.99
C LEU A 301 -4.85 11.89 -6.55
N PRO A 302 -3.91 12.38 -5.70
CA PRO A 302 -2.79 13.19 -6.15
C PRO A 302 -1.93 12.54 -7.26
N PRO A 303 -1.60 11.23 -7.23
CA PRO A 303 -0.83 10.61 -8.31
C PRO A 303 -1.51 10.68 -9.68
N VAL A 304 -2.83 10.47 -9.76
CA VAL A 304 -3.60 10.54 -11.00
C VAL A 304 -3.67 11.96 -11.53
N ARG A 305 -3.88 12.93 -10.65
CA ARG A 305 -3.88 14.36 -10.98
C ARG A 305 -2.53 14.81 -11.52
N ASN A 306 -1.44 14.45 -10.83
CA ASN A 306 -0.07 14.80 -11.23
C ASN A 306 0.30 14.15 -12.57
N PHE A 307 -0.07 12.89 -12.79
CA PHE A 307 0.10 12.19 -14.06
C PHE A 307 -0.61 12.90 -15.22
N GLY A 308 -1.87 13.30 -15.03
CA GLY A 308 -2.62 14.06 -16.04
C GLY A 308 -1.98 15.40 -16.38
N LEU A 309 -1.52 16.16 -15.38
CA LEU A 309 -0.80 17.41 -15.59
C LEU A 309 0.53 17.20 -16.31
N ALA A 310 1.29 16.17 -15.92
CA ALA A 310 2.55 15.82 -16.56
C ALA A 310 2.38 15.52 -18.06
N LEU A 311 1.36 14.74 -18.40
CA LEU A 311 1.03 14.45 -19.79
C LEU A 311 0.57 15.69 -20.57
N ALA A 312 -0.22 16.56 -19.96
CA ALA A 312 -0.66 17.82 -20.59
C ALA A 312 0.54 18.73 -20.92
N ILE A 313 1.47 18.88 -19.98
CA ILE A 313 2.73 19.62 -20.16
C ILE A 313 3.58 18.94 -21.23
N GLY A 314 3.76 17.61 -21.13
CA GLY A 314 4.57 16.83 -22.06
C GLY A 314 4.10 16.88 -23.50
N VAL A 315 2.80 16.73 -23.74
CA VAL A 315 2.21 16.83 -25.08
C VAL A 315 2.35 18.24 -25.65
N THR A 316 2.16 19.26 -24.81
CA THR A 316 2.36 20.65 -25.22
C THR A 316 3.82 20.91 -25.60
N ALA A 317 4.77 20.44 -24.77
CA ALA A 317 6.19 20.54 -25.04
C ALA A 317 6.59 19.76 -26.31
N ALA A 318 6.06 18.57 -26.53
CA ALA A 318 6.29 17.78 -27.72
C ALA A 318 5.75 18.45 -28.99
N PHE A 319 4.58 19.06 -28.93
CA PHE A 319 4.03 19.84 -30.04
C PHE A 319 4.90 21.06 -30.37
N LEU A 320 5.30 21.84 -29.37
CA LEU A 320 6.17 23.01 -29.57
C LEU A 320 7.52 22.59 -30.13
N SER A 321 8.15 21.55 -29.59
CA SER A 321 9.44 21.07 -30.06
C SER A 321 9.35 20.49 -31.48
N SER A 322 8.30 19.74 -31.80
CA SER A 322 8.09 19.18 -33.14
C SER A 322 7.81 20.25 -34.21
N THR A 323 7.15 21.34 -33.84
CA THR A 323 6.83 22.42 -34.79
C THR A 323 7.91 23.48 -34.92
N VAL A 324 8.56 23.86 -33.80
CA VAL A 324 9.55 24.95 -33.78
C VAL A 324 10.98 24.41 -33.87
N VAL A 325 11.37 23.46 -32.99
CA VAL A 325 12.76 23.00 -32.94
C VAL A 325 13.15 22.21 -34.17
N VAL A 326 12.29 21.25 -34.60
CA VAL A 326 12.54 20.46 -35.83
C VAL A 326 12.68 21.38 -37.03
N GLY A 327 11.80 22.39 -37.17
CA GLY A 327 11.87 23.37 -38.24
C GLY A 327 13.16 24.20 -38.22
N ALA A 328 13.55 24.69 -37.06
CA ALA A 328 14.80 25.41 -36.89
C ALA A 328 16.02 24.55 -37.29
N LEU A 329 16.06 23.28 -36.86
CA LEU A 329 17.12 22.35 -37.23
C LEU A 329 17.20 22.12 -38.76
N HIS A 330 16.05 21.93 -39.40
CA HIS A 330 16.02 21.80 -40.86
C HIS A 330 16.54 23.06 -41.58
N VAL A 331 16.16 24.25 -41.13
CA VAL A 331 16.61 25.52 -41.71
C VAL A 331 18.12 25.73 -41.48
N ILE A 332 18.60 25.52 -40.27
CA ILE A 332 20.02 25.70 -39.91
C ILE A 332 20.91 24.75 -40.73
N VAL A 333 20.58 23.45 -40.71
CA VAL A 333 21.39 22.44 -41.41
C VAL A 333 21.35 22.64 -42.93
N SER A 334 20.20 23.06 -43.50
CA SER A 334 20.09 23.35 -44.93
C SER A 334 20.96 24.54 -45.35
N ARG A 335 21.19 25.55 -44.49
CA ARG A 335 22.10 26.66 -44.78
C ARG A 335 23.56 26.22 -44.85
N TRP A 336 23.94 25.19 -44.05
CA TRP A 336 25.35 24.74 -43.96
C TRP A 336 25.71 23.68 -45.03
N THR A 337 24.71 22.94 -45.55
CA THR A 337 24.98 21.73 -46.34
C THR A 337 24.57 21.81 -47.79
N ASN A 338 24.01 22.92 -48.31
CA ASN A 338 23.53 23.10 -49.70
C ASN A 338 22.79 21.89 -50.29
N VAL A 339 21.95 21.24 -49.48
CA VAL A 339 21.25 19.99 -49.85
C VAL A 339 20.18 20.25 -50.86
N GLN A 340 20.32 19.64 -52.03
CA GLN A 340 19.29 19.56 -53.03
C GLN A 340 18.03 18.84 -52.52
N PRO A 341 16.81 19.17 -52.98
CA PRO A 341 15.58 18.44 -52.62
C PRO A 341 15.79 16.96 -52.92
N VAL A 342 15.56 16.10 -51.95
CA VAL A 342 15.53 14.67 -52.21
C VAL A 342 14.19 14.38 -52.88
N GLU A 343 14.23 13.92 -54.15
CA GLU A 343 13.03 13.38 -54.78
C GLU A 343 12.49 12.23 -53.92
N SER A 344 11.32 12.47 -53.33
CA SER A 344 10.62 11.47 -52.54
C SER A 344 10.09 10.36 -53.48
N ASN A 345 10.93 9.36 -53.73
CA ASN A 345 10.54 8.11 -54.34
C ASN A 345 9.86 7.18 -53.30
N GLY A 346 9.08 7.77 -52.40
CA GLY A 346 8.34 7.02 -51.38
C GLY A 346 7.27 6.16 -52.05
N ARG A 347 7.56 4.87 -52.23
CA ARG A 347 6.47 3.89 -52.43
C ARG A 347 5.47 4.08 -51.30
N ARG A 348 4.26 4.46 -51.64
CA ARG A 348 3.14 4.54 -50.70
C ARG A 348 2.86 3.13 -50.24
N LEU A 349 3.34 2.78 -49.06
CA LEU A 349 3.27 1.41 -48.48
C LEU A 349 1.81 0.87 -48.42
N PHE A 350 0.80 1.71 -48.49
CA PHE A 350 -0.61 1.34 -48.34
C PHE A 350 -1.56 1.84 -49.44
N ASP A 351 -1.06 2.33 -50.60
CA ASP A 351 -1.92 2.92 -51.63
C ASP A 351 -2.91 1.92 -52.26
N THR A 352 -2.49 0.67 -52.43
CA THR A 352 -3.31 -0.41 -52.94
C THR A 352 -4.34 -0.91 -51.95
N ASP A 353 -3.97 -0.93 -50.64
CA ASP A 353 -4.85 -1.40 -49.59
C ASP A 353 -5.86 -0.32 -49.18
N ALA A 354 -5.46 0.95 -49.20
CA ALA A 354 -6.36 2.07 -48.95
C ALA A 354 -7.53 2.11 -49.97
N LYS A 355 -7.26 1.81 -51.27
CA LYS A 355 -8.32 1.72 -52.29
C LYS A 355 -9.28 0.56 -52.02
N LYS A 356 -8.76 -0.62 -51.65
CA LYS A 356 -9.59 -1.79 -51.30
C LYS A 356 -10.44 -1.53 -50.08
N ILE A 357 -9.87 -0.90 -49.04
CA ILE A 357 -10.59 -0.53 -47.82
C ILE A 357 -11.71 0.46 -48.14
N THR A 358 -11.44 1.48 -48.99
CA THR A 358 -12.43 2.49 -49.37
C THR A 358 -13.57 1.87 -50.21
N GLU A 359 -13.27 0.93 -51.09
CA GLU A 359 -14.29 0.20 -51.87
C GLU A 359 -15.12 -0.73 -50.98
N LEU A 360 -14.49 -1.42 -50.03
CA LEU A 360 -15.17 -2.25 -49.03
C LEU A 360 -16.09 -1.39 -48.18
N GLN A 361 -15.60 -0.25 -47.71
CA GLN A 361 -16.32 0.69 -46.85
C GLN A 361 -17.58 1.28 -47.59
N LYS A 362 -17.47 1.58 -48.86
CA LYS A 362 -18.63 2.03 -49.66
C LYS A 362 -19.70 0.95 -49.82
N LYS A 363 -19.28 -0.33 -49.89
CA LYS A 363 -20.20 -1.46 -50.13
C LYS A 363 -20.86 -1.98 -48.84
N THR A 364 -20.21 -1.81 -47.68
CA THR A 364 -20.61 -2.42 -46.39
C THR A 364 -20.76 -1.42 -45.25
N SER A 365 -20.91 -0.10 -45.54
CA SER A 365 -20.92 0.95 -44.52
C SER A 365 -21.98 0.76 -43.42
N VAL A 366 -23.20 0.38 -43.79
CA VAL A 366 -24.29 0.15 -42.83
C VAL A 366 -24.04 -1.12 -42.01
N GLN A 367 -23.53 -2.18 -42.65
CA GLN A 367 -23.21 -3.43 -41.97
C GLN A 367 -22.05 -3.25 -41.00
N ALA A 368 -21.04 -2.45 -41.34
CA ALA A 368 -19.92 -2.11 -40.46
C ALA A 368 -20.39 -1.31 -39.23
N ILE A 369 -21.28 -0.33 -39.41
CA ILE A 369 -21.86 0.43 -38.28
C ILE A 369 -22.67 -0.50 -37.36
N ILE A 370 -23.49 -1.38 -37.92
CA ILE A 370 -24.26 -2.35 -37.13
C ILE A 370 -23.31 -3.31 -36.36
N ALA A 371 -22.27 -3.80 -37.03
CA ALA A 371 -21.28 -4.68 -36.37
C ALA A 371 -20.55 -3.98 -35.20
N VAL A 372 -20.11 -2.73 -35.43
CA VAL A 372 -19.48 -1.92 -34.37
C VAL A 372 -20.45 -1.70 -33.20
N LEU A 373 -21.72 -1.34 -33.50
CA LEU A 373 -22.74 -1.16 -32.46
C LEU A 373 -22.99 -2.45 -31.66
N LEU A 374 -23.11 -3.60 -32.34
CA LEU A 374 -23.31 -4.88 -31.67
C LEU A 374 -22.10 -5.27 -30.80
N ILE A 375 -20.88 -5.06 -31.29
CA ILE A 375 -19.66 -5.31 -30.49
C ILE A 375 -19.63 -4.37 -29.29
N THR A 376 -19.95 -3.08 -29.46
CA THR A 376 -19.96 -2.10 -28.37
C THR A 376 -21.00 -2.45 -27.32
N ILE A 377 -22.23 -2.78 -27.71
CA ILE A 377 -23.29 -3.18 -26.77
C ILE A 377 -22.93 -4.49 -26.09
N GLY A 378 -22.39 -5.46 -26.83
CA GLY A 378 -21.93 -6.73 -26.28
C GLY A 378 -20.79 -6.55 -25.27
N SER A 379 -19.83 -5.68 -25.57
CA SER A 379 -18.72 -5.34 -24.67
C SER A 379 -19.21 -4.63 -23.41
N ILE A 380 -20.12 -3.66 -23.52
CA ILE A 380 -20.73 -2.98 -22.36
C ILE A 380 -21.49 -3.98 -21.49
N GLY A 381 -22.29 -4.86 -22.10
CA GLY A 381 -23.03 -5.88 -21.37
C GLY A 381 -22.12 -6.88 -20.66
N TYR A 382 -21.05 -7.31 -21.30
CA TYR A 382 -20.05 -8.20 -20.69
C TYR A 382 -19.30 -7.51 -19.54
N SER A 383 -18.83 -6.28 -19.79
CA SER A 383 -18.10 -5.51 -18.76
C SER A 383 -18.96 -5.19 -17.54
N ALA A 384 -20.26 -4.89 -17.72
CA ALA A 384 -21.16 -4.60 -16.61
C ALA A 384 -21.40 -5.80 -15.67
N VAL A 385 -21.18 -7.02 -16.15
CA VAL A 385 -21.41 -8.27 -15.38
C VAL A 385 -20.13 -8.85 -14.82
N GLN A 386 -18.99 -8.62 -15.48
CA GLN A 386 -17.74 -9.32 -15.17
C GLN A 386 -16.57 -8.42 -14.76
N LEU A 387 -16.70 -7.10 -14.88
CA LEU A 387 -15.63 -6.19 -14.48
C LEU A 387 -15.73 -5.93 -12.98
N GLU A 388 -15.03 -6.73 -12.22
CA GLU A 388 -14.73 -6.44 -10.81
C GLU A 388 -13.51 -5.52 -10.76
N THR A 389 -13.64 -4.43 -10.05
CA THR A 389 -12.51 -3.53 -9.82
C THR A 389 -11.71 -4.11 -8.67
N GLN A 390 -10.74 -4.96 -8.99
CA GLN A 390 -9.73 -5.38 -8.04
C GLN A 390 -8.54 -4.44 -8.18
N PHE A 391 -8.02 -3.97 -7.08
CA PHE A 391 -6.81 -3.18 -7.02
C PHE A 391 -6.00 -3.67 -5.84
N ASP A 392 -4.90 -4.30 -6.11
CA ASP A 392 -3.85 -4.54 -5.14
C ASP A 392 -2.65 -3.66 -5.53
N LEU A 393 -2.10 -2.93 -4.57
CA LEU A 393 -0.89 -2.14 -4.83
C LEU A 393 0.26 -3.04 -5.31
N THR A 394 0.21 -4.29 -4.92
CA THR A 394 1.20 -5.31 -5.29
C THR A 394 1.10 -5.77 -6.74
N ASP A 395 -0.03 -5.53 -7.45
CA ASP A 395 -0.15 -5.79 -8.89
C ASP A 395 0.81 -4.93 -9.74
N PHE A 396 1.33 -3.84 -9.15
CA PHE A 396 2.36 -3.00 -9.79
C PHE A 396 3.78 -3.46 -9.51
N LEU A 397 3.94 -4.48 -8.67
CA LEU A 397 5.23 -5.02 -8.26
C LEU A 397 5.59 -6.23 -9.12
N SER A 398 6.85 -6.36 -9.46
CA SER A 398 7.34 -7.57 -10.11
C SER A 398 7.42 -8.72 -9.10
N ASP A 399 6.91 -9.90 -9.46
CA ASP A 399 7.07 -11.13 -8.65
C ASP A 399 8.54 -11.51 -8.43
N GLU A 400 9.46 -10.93 -9.22
CA GLU A 400 10.91 -11.15 -9.10
C GLU A 400 11.56 -10.31 -7.98
N MET A 401 10.85 -9.31 -7.42
CA MET A 401 11.35 -8.48 -6.33
C MET A 401 11.51 -9.30 -5.04
N GLU A 402 12.60 -9.06 -4.30
CA GLU A 402 12.90 -9.78 -3.05
C GLU A 402 11.78 -9.57 -2.00
N THR A 403 11.27 -8.35 -1.89
CA THR A 403 10.14 -8.02 -0.99
C THR A 403 8.86 -8.76 -1.36
N MET A 404 8.58 -8.95 -2.66
CA MET A 404 7.40 -9.70 -3.11
C MET A 404 7.52 -11.20 -2.83
N GLN A 405 8.69 -11.77 -3.02
CA GLN A 405 8.95 -13.16 -2.67
C GLN A 405 8.83 -13.39 -1.17
N THR A 406 9.37 -12.47 -0.36
CA THR A 406 9.22 -12.48 1.10
C THR A 406 7.77 -12.39 1.52
N ARG A 407 7.01 -11.44 0.94
CA ARG A 407 5.58 -11.28 1.20
C ARG A 407 4.78 -12.54 0.86
N ASN A 408 5.01 -13.11 -0.32
CA ASN A 408 4.30 -14.32 -0.74
C ASN A 408 4.63 -15.50 0.17
N SER A 409 5.91 -15.67 0.56
CA SER A 409 6.32 -16.68 1.53
C SER A 409 5.65 -16.47 2.89
N MET A 410 5.51 -15.21 3.34
CA MET A 410 4.79 -14.90 4.58
C MET A 410 3.31 -15.27 4.48
N TYR A 411 2.63 -14.93 3.38
CA TYR A 411 1.21 -15.23 3.19
C TYR A 411 0.93 -16.73 3.12
N ASP A 412 1.85 -17.47 2.52
CA ASP A 412 1.73 -18.94 2.42
C ASP A 412 2.01 -19.63 3.78
N SER A 413 2.86 -19.04 4.60
CA SER A 413 3.42 -19.69 5.79
C SER A 413 2.76 -19.27 7.10
N TYR A 414 2.24 -18.03 7.18
CA TYR A 414 1.69 -17.48 8.42
C TYR A 414 0.26 -17.00 8.23
N GLU A 415 -0.65 -17.50 9.06
CA GLU A 415 -2.06 -17.13 9.03
C GLU A 415 -2.25 -15.64 9.33
N SER A 416 -1.52 -15.10 10.30
CA SER A 416 -1.58 -13.69 10.70
C SER A 416 -1.12 -12.70 9.63
N SER A 417 -0.36 -13.14 8.64
CA SER A 417 0.13 -12.26 7.56
C SER A 417 -0.97 -11.80 6.59
N THR A 418 -2.09 -12.52 6.55
CA THR A 418 -3.25 -12.18 5.72
C THR A 418 -4.20 -11.19 6.40
N TRP A 419 -4.04 -10.99 7.72
CA TRP A 419 -4.90 -10.10 8.47
C TRP A 419 -4.65 -8.65 8.11
N LYS A 420 -5.75 -7.90 8.04
CA LYS A 420 -5.73 -6.47 7.71
C LYS A 420 -6.31 -5.69 8.88
N GLU A 421 -5.73 -4.54 9.16
CA GLU A 421 -6.16 -3.71 10.27
C GLU A 421 -7.30 -2.78 9.88
N VAL A 422 -8.35 -2.78 10.69
CA VAL A 422 -9.42 -1.78 10.72
C VAL A 422 -9.39 -1.11 12.09
N ASN A 423 -9.41 0.20 12.11
CA ASN A 423 -9.42 0.99 13.33
C ASN A 423 -10.73 1.75 13.47
N ILE A 424 -11.37 1.68 14.65
CA ILE A 424 -12.44 2.57 15.03
C ILE A 424 -11.86 3.66 15.93
N LEU A 425 -11.77 4.86 15.39
CA LEU A 425 -11.23 6.02 16.09
C LEU A 425 -12.37 6.80 16.76
N ILE A 426 -12.20 7.12 18.03
CA ILE A 426 -13.11 7.92 18.85
C ILE A 426 -12.40 9.24 19.16
N ILE A 427 -12.92 10.36 18.68
CA ILE A 427 -12.33 11.68 18.85
C ILE A 427 -13.37 12.62 19.43
N ASN A 428 -13.01 13.42 20.43
CA ASN A 428 -13.82 14.52 20.88
C ASN A 428 -13.46 15.81 20.13
N SER A 429 -14.38 16.30 19.33
CA SER A 429 -14.23 17.55 18.56
C SER A 429 -14.22 18.82 19.42
N THR A 430 -14.68 18.74 20.68
CA THR A 430 -14.80 19.91 21.58
C THR A 430 -13.54 20.17 22.42
N GLY A 431 -12.60 19.23 22.44
CA GLY A 431 -11.33 19.36 23.17
C GLY A 431 -11.41 19.14 24.69
N ASP A 432 -12.59 18.84 25.23
CA ASP A 432 -12.82 18.67 26.68
C ASP A 432 -12.54 17.24 27.19
N GLY A 433 -12.13 16.34 26.32
CA GLY A 433 -12.02 14.90 26.56
C GLY A 433 -13.29 14.15 26.17
N ILE A 434 -13.15 12.85 25.85
CA ILE A 434 -14.27 12.01 25.35
C ILE A 434 -15.18 11.51 26.48
N ILE A 435 -14.73 11.53 27.73
CA ILE A 435 -15.49 11.00 28.87
C ILE A 435 -16.09 12.16 29.64
N GLN A 436 -17.40 12.31 29.54
CA GLN A 436 -18.18 13.22 30.38
C GLN A 436 -18.94 12.47 31.50
N ASP A 437 -19.35 11.23 31.22
CA ASP A 437 -20.05 10.34 32.16
C ASP A 437 -19.49 8.93 32.03
N ASP A 438 -18.75 8.47 33.04
CA ASP A 438 -18.12 7.16 33.05
C ASP A 438 -19.10 6.00 32.84
N SER A 439 -20.32 6.10 33.35
CA SER A 439 -21.29 5.00 33.22
C SER A 439 -21.81 4.86 31.81
N LYS A 440 -22.05 5.96 31.12
CA LYS A 440 -22.45 5.98 29.70
C LYS A 440 -21.32 5.50 28.82
N PHE A 441 -20.12 6.02 29.04
CA PHE A 441 -18.93 5.63 28.28
C PHE A 441 -18.66 4.12 28.40
N LEU A 442 -18.68 3.56 29.60
CA LEU A 442 -18.54 2.12 29.81
C LEU A 442 -19.60 1.31 29.07
N THR A 443 -20.86 1.80 29.09
CA THR A 443 -21.96 1.15 28.37
C THR A 443 -21.74 1.21 26.87
N GLY A 444 -21.34 2.38 26.34
CA GLY A 444 -21.04 2.55 24.92
C GLY A 444 -19.87 1.69 24.45
N LEU A 445 -18.79 1.64 25.23
CA LEU A 445 -17.64 0.78 24.95
C LEU A 445 -17.99 -0.70 24.98
N TRP A 446 -18.81 -1.14 25.94
CA TRP A 446 -19.27 -2.52 26.01
C TRP A 446 -20.15 -2.90 24.80
N ILE A 447 -21.07 -2.02 24.40
CA ILE A 447 -21.90 -2.26 23.21
C ILE A 447 -21.00 -2.35 21.97
N LEU A 448 -20.05 -1.43 21.84
CA LEU A 448 -19.09 -1.42 20.73
C LEU A 448 -18.25 -2.70 20.70
N ASP A 449 -17.72 -3.13 21.85
CA ASP A 449 -16.96 -4.37 22.01
C ASP A 449 -17.77 -5.60 21.54
N ARG A 450 -19.02 -5.70 21.98
CA ARG A 450 -19.91 -6.78 21.58
C ARG A 450 -20.21 -6.78 20.08
N GLU A 451 -20.46 -5.61 19.51
CA GLU A 451 -20.74 -5.49 18.08
C GLU A 451 -19.50 -5.83 17.24
N ILE A 452 -18.32 -5.34 17.64
CA ILE A 452 -17.04 -5.70 16.99
C ILE A 452 -16.86 -7.22 17.00
N SER A 453 -17.02 -7.86 18.15
CA SER A 453 -16.80 -9.31 18.29
C SER A 453 -17.73 -10.18 17.44
N THR A 454 -18.85 -9.63 16.99
CA THR A 454 -19.84 -10.32 16.14
C THR A 454 -19.82 -9.87 14.69
N THR A 455 -18.99 -8.87 14.34
CA THR A 455 -18.86 -8.39 12.95
C THR A 455 -18.11 -9.41 12.11
N ARG A 456 -18.59 -9.62 10.90
CA ARG A 456 -17.98 -10.55 9.94
C ARG A 456 -16.52 -10.19 9.66
N GLY A 457 -15.71 -11.21 9.51
CA GLY A 457 -14.27 -11.06 9.18
C GLY A 457 -13.39 -10.67 10.35
N VAL A 458 -13.94 -10.36 11.54
CA VAL A 458 -13.10 -10.17 12.72
C VAL A 458 -12.41 -11.48 13.06
N VAL A 459 -11.08 -11.42 13.11
CA VAL A 459 -10.28 -12.61 13.37
C VAL A 459 -10.46 -13.05 14.81
N ALA A 460 -10.78 -14.32 15.00
CA ALA A 460 -10.88 -14.96 16.31
C ALA A 460 -10.00 -16.20 16.32
N PRO A 461 -8.70 -16.02 16.50
CA PRO A 461 -7.75 -17.11 16.38
C PRO A 461 -7.96 -18.15 17.51
N THR A 462 -7.98 -19.43 17.13
CA THR A 462 -7.98 -20.55 18.07
C THR A 462 -6.57 -20.89 18.49
N GLY A 463 -6.26 -20.85 19.77
CA GLY A 463 -4.98 -21.35 20.28
C GLY A 463 -4.86 -22.87 20.13
N ILE A 464 -3.64 -23.40 20.06
CA ILE A 464 -3.36 -24.85 20.01
C ILE A 464 -3.94 -25.56 21.24
N LEU A 465 -4.04 -24.86 22.35
CA LEU A 465 -4.43 -25.40 23.66
C LEU A 465 -5.83 -24.93 24.13
N PHE A 466 -6.62 -24.25 23.26
CA PHE A 466 -7.90 -23.67 23.66
C PHE A 466 -9.05 -23.99 22.73
N GLU A 467 -10.18 -24.32 23.33
CA GLU A 467 -11.47 -24.44 22.65
C GLU A 467 -12.13 -23.07 22.38
N ASP A 468 -11.81 -22.04 23.19
CA ASP A 468 -12.43 -20.72 23.09
C ASP A 468 -11.59 -19.74 22.26
N ALA A 469 -12.04 -19.44 21.04
CA ALA A 469 -11.47 -18.41 20.20
C ALA A 469 -11.80 -17.02 20.78
N LYS A 470 -10.75 -16.22 21.11
CA LYS A 470 -10.95 -14.81 21.49
C LYS A 470 -10.76 -13.92 20.26
N PRO A 471 -11.66 -12.96 19.98
CA PRO A 471 -11.50 -12.01 18.88
C PRO A 471 -10.18 -11.23 18.99
N SER A 472 -9.48 -11.09 17.86
CA SER A 472 -8.20 -10.37 17.80
C SER A 472 -8.42 -8.89 17.60
N TYR A 473 -8.71 -8.18 18.68
CA TYR A 473 -8.78 -6.72 18.69
C TYR A 473 -8.38 -6.17 20.04
N ASP A 474 -7.93 -4.92 20.07
CA ASP A 474 -7.57 -4.20 21.27
C ASP A 474 -8.18 -2.80 21.30
N GLY A 475 -8.37 -2.28 22.50
CA GLY A 475 -9.00 -0.99 22.71
C GLY A 475 -9.29 -0.71 24.17
N PRO A 476 -9.88 0.44 24.50
CA PRO A 476 -10.12 0.85 25.89
C PRO A 476 -10.88 -0.19 26.72
N TYR A 477 -11.89 -0.84 26.14
CA TYR A 477 -12.72 -1.80 26.87
C TYR A 477 -12.02 -3.14 27.11
N PRO A 478 -11.42 -3.80 26.10
CA PRO A 478 -10.62 -5.01 26.32
C PRO A 478 -9.50 -4.82 27.35
N ILE A 479 -8.76 -3.71 27.25
CA ILE A 479 -7.68 -3.40 28.21
C ILE A 479 -8.22 -3.31 29.64
N LEU A 480 -9.30 -2.59 29.84
CA LEU A 480 -9.90 -2.40 31.16
C LEU A 480 -10.45 -3.71 31.71
N ARG A 481 -11.10 -4.52 30.87
CA ARG A 481 -11.62 -5.84 31.25
C ARG A 481 -10.48 -6.76 31.69
N ASP A 482 -9.45 -6.89 30.87
CA ASP A 482 -8.33 -7.78 31.12
C ASP A 482 -7.56 -7.37 32.39
N ALA A 483 -7.41 -6.05 32.63
CA ALA A 483 -6.76 -5.54 33.84
C ALA A 483 -7.55 -5.86 35.12
N ILE A 484 -8.88 -5.80 35.07
CA ILE A 484 -9.74 -6.14 36.23
C ILE A 484 -9.84 -7.66 36.40
N GLU A 485 -9.81 -8.44 35.33
CA GLU A 485 -9.78 -9.92 35.40
C GLU A 485 -8.45 -10.42 36.01
N SER A 486 -7.34 -9.79 35.68
CA SER A 486 -6.02 -10.15 36.22
C SER A 486 -5.79 -9.67 37.65
N ASP A 487 -6.37 -8.53 38.03
CA ASP A 487 -6.26 -7.96 39.40
C ASP A 487 -7.60 -7.35 39.85
N SER A 488 -8.35 -8.09 40.66
CA SER A 488 -9.62 -7.62 41.22
C SER A 488 -9.48 -6.40 42.14
N ASP A 489 -8.34 -6.26 42.82
CA ASP A 489 -8.07 -5.14 43.74
C ASP A 489 -7.83 -3.85 42.91
N PHE A 490 -7.30 -3.98 41.69
CA PHE A 490 -7.24 -2.89 40.72
C PHE A 490 -8.64 -2.36 40.39
N GLY A 491 -9.59 -3.26 40.05
CA GLY A 491 -10.97 -2.87 39.79
C GLY A 491 -11.63 -2.16 40.98
N GLU A 492 -11.44 -2.67 42.20
CA GLU A 492 -12.01 -2.07 43.43
C GLU A 492 -11.53 -0.65 43.66
N ARG A 493 -10.25 -0.32 43.37
CA ARG A 493 -9.71 1.04 43.54
C ARG A 493 -10.46 2.07 42.70
N TYR A 494 -11.03 1.64 41.57
CA TYR A 494 -11.76 2.50 40.62
C TYR A 494 -13.28 2.30 40.64
N ASN A 495 -13.80 1.59 41.64
CA ASN A 495 -15.23 1.24 41.74
C ASN A 495 -15.76 0.41 40.55
N LEU A 496 -14.91 -0.40 39.97
CA LEU A 496 -15.19 -1.26 38.83
C LEU A 496 -15.13 -2.72 39.22
N MET A 497 -15.92 -3.55 38.55
CA MET A 497 -15.97 -5.01 38.75
C MET A 497 -16.39 -5.71 37.47
N ILE A 498 -16.06 -6.98 37.36
CA ILE A 498 -16.69 -7.83 36.35
C ILE A 498 -18.01 -8.36 36.89
N ALA A 499 -19.10 -8.05 36.19
CA ALA A 499 -20.44 -8.53 36.51
C ALA A 499 -21.11 -9.07 35.23
N GLU A 500 -21.52 -10.34 35.26
CA GLU A 500 -22.12 -11.01 34.09
C GLU A 500 -21.26 -10.92 32.83
N GLY A 501 -19.92 -11.07 32.97
CA GLY A 501 -18.96 -11.03 31.86
C GLY A 501 -18.70 -9.62 31.28
N ARG A 502 -19.09 -8.56 31.98
CA ARG A 502 -18.86 -7.17 31.56
C ARG A 502 -18.25 -6.32 32.67
N VAL A 503 -17.49 -5.31 32.30
CA VAL A 503 -17.05 -4.27 33.23
C VAL A 503 -18.24 -3.42 33.64
N ALA A 504 -18.49 -3.33 34.93
CA ALA A 504 -19.60 -2.58 35.51
C ALA A 504 -19.15 -1.79 36.73
N THR A 505 -19.87 -0.73 37.04
CA THR A 505 -19.71 0.01 38.30
C THR A 505 -20.17 -0.85 39.47
N MET A 506 -19.40 -0.91 40.55
CA MET A 506 -19.76 -1.64 41.77
C MET A 506 -21.09 -1.14 42.35
N ALA A 507 -21.92 -2.02 42.86
CA ALA A 507 -23.30 -1.76 43.29
C ALA A 507 -23.44 -0.64 44.34
N ASN A 508 -22.40 -0.35 45.11
CA ASN A 508 -22.39 0.66 46.19
C ASN A 508 -21.98 2.06 45.71
N TYR A 509 -21.65 2.24 44.42
CA TYR A 509 -21.14 3.48 43.87
C TYR A 509 -22.04 3.97 42.73
N SER A 510 -22.12 5.29 42.59
CA SER A 510 -22.92 5.89 41.50
C SER A 510 -22.21 5.89 40.16
N THR A 511 -20.87 5.93 40.16
CA THR A 511 -20.03 5.95 38.99
C THR A 511 -18.73 5.17 39.22
N GLY A 512 -18.22 4.52 38.19
CA GLY A 512 -16.86 3.96 38.15
C GLY A 512 -15.90 4.94 37.47
N ASN A 513 -14.61 4.84 37.73
CA ASN A 513 -13.61 5.76 37.20
C ASN A 513 -12.76 5.08 36.10
N ALA A 514 -13.41 4.71 34.99
CA ALA A 514 -12.75 4.03 33.88
C ALA A 514 -11.57 4.82 33.28
N ALA A 515 -11.72 6.14 33.11
CA ALA A 515 -10.63 6.98 32.58
C ALA A 515 -9.42 7.02 33.51
N ALA A 516 -9.65 7.11 34.82
CA ALA A 516 -8.57 7.12 35.81
C ALA A 516 -7.89 5.75 35.89
N ALA A 517 -8.65 4.65 35.76
CA ALA A 517 -8.11 3.30 35.71
C ALA A 517 -7.18 3.12 34.47
N LEU A 518 -7.63 3.50 33.30
CA LEU A 518 -6.84 3.46 32.06
C LEU A 518 -5.60 4.39 32.15
N PHE A 519 -5.73 5.53 32.80
CA PHE A 519 -4.60 6.44 33.03
C PHE A 519 -3.55 5.84 33.97
N GLU A 520 -3.95 5.13 35.05
CA GLU A 520 -2.99 4.40 35.90
C GLU A 520 -2.25 3.34 35.08
N LEU A 521 -2.95 2.57 34.25
CA LEU A 521 -2.33 1.55 33.39
C LEU A 521 -1.31 2.16 32.40
N SER A 522 -1.52 3.38 31.95
CA SER A 522 -0.56 4.08 31.06
C SER A 522 0.76 4.48 31.71
N THR A 523 0.82 4.41 33.04
CA THR A 523 2.00 4.83 33.82
C THR A 523 2.62 3.70 34.65
N ASN A 524 1.97 2.53 34.67
CA ASN A 524 2.40 1.38 35.44
C ASN A 524 3.19 0.39 34.58
N THR A 525 4.52 0.51 34.62
CA THR A 525 5.44 -0.33 33.84
C THR A 525 5.56 -1.77 34.33
N SER A 526 4.96 -2.11 35.49
CA SER A 526 5.15 -3.42 36.15
C SER A 526 3.98 -4.38 35.97
N SER A 527 2.90 -3.98 35.28
CA SER A 527 1.76 -4.86 35.07
C SER A 527 1.84 -5.54 33.70
N SER A 528 1.95 -6.85 33.73
CA SER A 528 1.90 -7.69 32.50
C SER A 528 0.48 -7.84 31.97
N SER A 529 0.37 -8.08 30.70
CA SER A 529 -0.89 -8.36 30.00
C SER A 529 -0.73 -9.62 29.16
N SER A 530 -1.74 -10.46 29.18
CA SER A 530 -1.76 -11.67 28.34
C SER A 530 -2.02 -11.41 26.86
N PHE A 531 -2.27 -10.16 26.45
CA PHE A 531 -2.58 -9.84 25.06
C PHE A 531 -1.32 -9.62 24.23
N ARG A 532 -0.98 -10.56 23.36
CA ARG A 532 0.14 -10.49 22.40
C ARG A 532 1.50 -10.17 23.04
N GLY A 533 1.71 -10.55 24.28
CA GLY A 533 2.95 -10.25 24.99
C GLY A 533 3.16 -8.76 25.30
N LEU A 534 2.13 -7.93 25.17
CA LEU A 534 2.18 -6.50 25.46
C LEU A 534 1.84 -6.23 26.91
N THR A 535 2.56 -5.31 27.54
CA THR A 535 2.20 -4.77 28.85
C THR A 535 0.93 -3.89 28.74
N PHE A 536 0.25 -3.66 29.85
CA PHE A 536 -0.90 -2.75 29.86
C PHE A 536 -0.52 -1.32 29.47
N GLU A 537 0.69 -0.85 29.84
CA GLU A 537 1.22 0.45 29.42
C GLU A 537 1.32 0.54 27.91
N GLU A 538 1.88 -0.47 27.25
CA GLU A 538 2.03 -0.52 25.79
C GLU A 538 0.67 -0.58 25.09
N ARG A 539 -0.26 -1.39 25.59
CA ARG A 539 -1.63 -1.46 25.05
C ARG A 539 -2.34 -0.12 25.13
N VAL A 540 -2.28 0.53 26.30
CA VAL A 540 -2.87 1.87 26.49
C VAL A 540 -2.19 2.89 25.59
N GLY A 541 -0.84 2.90 25.52
CA GLY A 541 -0.09 3.82 24.68
C GLY A 541 -0.39 3.71 23.18
N ARG A 542 -0.84 2.54 22.73
CA ARG A 542 -1.24 2.28 21.32
C ARG A 542 -2.69 2.68 21.02
N THR A 543 -3.53 2.68 22.04
CA THR A 543 -4.98 2.78 21.84
C THR A 543 -5.61 4.03 22.42
N ILE A 544 -4.94 4.73 23.33
CA ILE A 544 -5.53 5.86 24.05
C ILE A 544 -4.55 7.06 24.10
N VAL A 545 -5.07 8.23 23.81
CA VAL A 545 -4.35 9.49 23.98
C VAL A 545 -4.98 10.27 25.13
N PHE A 546 -4.15 10.63 26.13
CA PHE A 546 -4.58 11.44 27.27
C PHE A 546 -4.17 12.90 27.11
N ASN A 547 -5.05 13.79 27.55
CA ASN A 547 -4.78 15.22 27.72
C ASN A 547 -5.25 15.63 29.11
N ASP A 548 -4.33 16.11 29.98
CA ASP A 548 -4.60 16.46 31.37
C ASP A 548 -5.34 15.36 32.17
N GLY A 549 -4.97 14.09 31.96
CA GLY A 549 -5.55 12.92 32.63
C GLY A 549 -6.94 12.53 32.11
N LYS A 550 -7.44 13.17 31.06
CA LYS A 550 -8.68 12.82 30.37
C LYS A 550 -8.37 12.14 29.03
N ILE A 551 -9.23 11.24 28.60
CA ILE A 551 -9.11 10.63 27.29
C ILE A 551 -9.46 11.65 26.21
N ALA A 552 -8.47 12.04 25.41
CA ALA A 552 -8.63 12.98 24.29
C ALA A 552 -9.01 12.26 22.99
N ALA A 553 -8.48 11.07 22.79
CA ALA A 553 -8.82 10.19 21.68
C ALA A 553 -8.62 8.73 22.10
N ALA A 554 -9.34 7.83 21.49
CA ALA A 554 -9.16 6.41 21.68
C ALA A 554 -9.36 5.67 20.34
N THR A 555 -8.77 4.50 20.20
CA THR A 555 -8.95 3.66 19.03
C THR A 555 -9.17 2.19 19.43
N HIS A 556 -10.03 1.51 18.69
CA HIS A 556 -10.07 0.05 18.67
C HIS A 556 -9.31 -0.42 17.45
N ARG A 557 -8.30 -1.22 17.63
CA ARG A 557 -7.48 -1.84 16.59
C ARG A 557 -7.99 -3.26 16.39
N ILE A 558 -8.50 -3.56 15.22
CA ILE A 558 -9.23 -4.78 14.93
C ILE A 558 -8.56 -5.47 13.76
N ASP A 559 -8.17 -6.73 13.95
CA ASP A 559 -7.67 -7.55 12.87
C ASP A 559 -8.86 -8.20 12.14
N VAL A 560 -8.88 -8.05 10.84
CA VAL A 560 -9.91 -8.62 9.97
C VAL A 560 -9.28 -9.43 8.85
N GLU A 561 -9.90 -10.53 8.52
CA GLU A 561 -9.59 -11.33 7.36
C GLU A 561 -10.60 -11.00 6.25
N ALA A 562 -10.08 -10.59 5.10
CA ALA A 562 -10.87 -10.29 3.93
C ALA A 562 -10.27 -11.02 2.73
N ALA A 563 -11.08 -11.88 2.10
CA ALA A 563 -10.65 -12.71 0.99
C ALA A 563 -10.30 -11.89 -0.27
N ASP A 564 -11.10 -10.87 -0.55
CA ASP A 564 -10.95 -10.00 -1.72
C ASP A 564 -11.48 -8.58 -1.47
N SER A 565 -11.46 -7.74 -2.50
CA SER A 565 -11.93 -6.35 -2.42
C SER A 565 -13.46 -6.25 -2.20
N THR A 566 -14.23 -7.23 -2.64
CA THR A 566 -15.68 -7.26 -2.44
C THR A 566 -16.02 -7.57 -0.99
N ASP A 567 -15.34 -8.57 -0.44
CA ASP A 567 -15.44 -8.95 0.97
C ASP A 567 -14.98 -7.80 1.88
N SER A 568 -13.85 -7.16 1.53
CA SER A 568 -13.37 -5.94 2.21
C SER A 568 -14.42 -4.84 2.29
N ARG A 569 -15.13 -4.61 1.19
CA ARG A 569 -16.19 -3.59 1.09
C ARG A 569 -17.40 -3.93 1.96
N GLU A 570 -17.78 -5.20 2.02
CA GLU A 570 -18.88 -5.65 2.89
C GLU A 570 -18.52 -5.49 4.36
N ILE A 571 -17.32 -5.91 4.76
CA ILE A 571 -16.80 -5.75 6.12
C ILE A 571 -16.80 -4.28 6.54
N ILE A 572 -16.28 -3.38 5.69
CA ILE A 572 -16.26 -1.94 5.98
C ILE A 572 -17.68 -1.37 6.13
N ARG A 573 -18.64 -1.83 5.32
CA ARG A 573 -20.04 -1.40 5.46
C ARG A 573 -20.62 -1.85 6.79
N GLU A 574 -20.38 -3.10 7.20
CA GLU A 574 -20.83 -3.59 8.50
C GLU A 574 -20.23 -2.77 9.65
N PHE A 575 -18.93 -2.46 9.61
CA PHE A 575 -18.32 -1.57 10.61
C PHE A 575 -18.90 -0.16 10.59
N ASN A 576 -19.20 0.39 9.41
CA ASN A 576 -19.88 1.69 9.31
C ASN A 576 -21.27 1.64 9.96
N ASP A 577 -22.01 0.55 9.74
CA ASP A 577 -23.32 0.36 10.38
C ASP A 577 -23.17 0.23 11.89
N VAL A 578 -22.12 -0.43 12.38
CA VAL A 578 -21.83 -0.54 13.82
C VAL A 578 -21.59 0.83 14.45
N ILE A 579 -20.68 1.65 13.89
CA ILE A 579 -20.37 2.97 14.48
C ILE A 579 -21.52 3.98 14.40
N LEU A 580 -22.49 3.75 13.53
CA LEU A 580 -23.68 4.61 13.38
C LEU A 580 -24.88 4.15 14.24
N LYS A 581 -24.75 3.04 15.01
CA LYS A 581 -25.83 2.59 15.89
C LYS A 581 -26.15 3.62 16.95
N GLU A 582 -27.45 3.91 17.13
CA GLU A 582 -27.94 4.91 18.07
C GLU A 582 -27.49 4.60 19.51
N ASP A 583 -27.53 3.33 19.91
CA ASP A 583 -27.09 2.89 21.24
C ASP A 583 -25.61 3.17 21.51
N ILE A 584 -24.75 3.20 20.49
CA ILE A 584 -23.32 3.52 20.62
C ILE A 584 -23.14 5.05 20.67
N THR A 585 -23.74 5.76 19.71
CA THR A 585 -23.57 7.22 19.56
C THR A 585 -24.22 8.02 20.69
N GLU A 586 -25.27 7.50 21.36
CA GLU A 586 -25.85 8.12 22.54
C GLU A 586 -25.02 7.93 23.82
N ASN A 587 -24.18 6.89 23.87
CA ASN A 587 -23.39 6.55 25.04
C ASN A 587 -21.92 6.97 24.92
N ILE A 588 -21.38 7.17 23.71
CA ILE A 588 -20.03 7.66 23.48
C ILE A 588 -20.12 9.12 23.04
N ASP A 589 -19.66 10.04 23.88
CA ASP A 589 -19.62 11.48 23.57
C ASP A 589 -18.36 11.78 22.73
N GLY A 590 -18.44 11.49 21.43
CA GLY A 590 -17.36 11.70 20.49
C GLY A 590 -17.76 11.28 19.07
N ASP A 591 -16.99 11.75 18.09
CA ASP A 591 -17.13 11.33 16.70
C ASP A 591 -16.44 9.99 16.50
N LEU A 592 -17.17 8.98 16.02
CA LEU A 592 -16.63 7.68 15.67
C LEU A 592 -16.30 7.66 14.17
N MET A 593 -15.10 7.25 13.83
CA MET A 593 -14.63 7.18 12.44
C MET A 593 -13.88 5.89 12.19
N LEU A 594 -14.07 5.32 11.00
CA LEU A 594 -13.25 4.20 10.53
C LEU A 594 -11.96 4.69 9.88
N THR A 595 -10.88 4.01 10.16
CA THR A 595 -9.57 4.19 9.52
C THR A 595 -8.82 2.85 9.46
N GLY A 596 -7.60 2.85 8.97
CA GLY A 596 -6.79 1.63 8.83
C GLY A 596 -6.52 1.27 7.37
N TYR A 597 -5.77 0.21 7.17
CA TYR A 597 -5.32 -0.20 5.84
C TYR A 597 -6.50 -0.55 4.92
N LEU A 598 -7.44 -1.36 5.41
CA LEU A 598 -8.59 -1.81 4.64
C LEU A 598 -9.48 -0.65 4.18
N VAL A 599 -9.71 0.31 5.08
CA VAL A 599 -10.51 1.52 4.79
C VAL A 599 -9.83 2.41 3.77
N LYS A 600 -8.50 2.58 3.87
CA LYS A 600 -7.70 3.33 2.89
C LYS A 600 -7.77 2.69 1.51
N LEU A 601 -7.65 1.36 1.45
CA LEU A 601 -7.73 0.60 0.21
C LEU A 601 -9.07 0.80 -0.49
N GLU A 602 -10.18 0.65 0.24
CA GLU A 602 -11.53 0.86 -0.31
C GLU A 602 -11.73 2.29 -0.80
N TYR A 603 -11.25 3.29 -0.05
CA TYR A 603 -11.31 4.69 -0.49
C TYR A 603 -10.55 4.91 -1.80
N VAL A 604 -9.36 4.32 -1.94
CA VAL A 604 -8.56 4.43 -3.17
C VAL A 604 -9.28 3.77 -4.35
N LEU A 605 -9.88 2.60 -4.14
CA LEU A 605 -10.65 1.88 -5.16
C LEU A 605 -11.87 2.68 -5.65
N ASP A 606 -12.66 3.21 -4.71
CA ASP A 606 -13.82 4.04 -5.04
C ASP A 606 -13.40 5.34 -5.75
N ALA A 607 -12.35 5.98 -5.24
CA ALA A 607 -11.78 7.18 -5.83
C ALA A 607 -11.24 6.95 -7.24
N LEU A 608 -10.56 5.82 -7.51
CA LEU A 608 -10.10 5.45 -8.86
C LEU A 608 -11.26 5.25 -9.81
N SER A 609 -12.25 4.46 -9.42
CA SER A 609 -13.44 4.17 -10.23
C SER A 609 -14.22 5.45 -10.56
N THR A 610 -14.55 6.24 -9.55
CA THR A 610 -15.27 7.51 -9.70
C THR A 610 -14.48 8.52 -10.52
N SER A 611 -13.17 8.59 -10.30
CA SER A 611 -12.26 9.48 -11.03
C SER A 611 -12.18 9.14 -12.52
N GLN A 612 -12.08 7.84 -12.87
CA GLN A 612 -12.06 7.42 -14.28
C GLN A 612 -13.35 7.79 -15.01
N ILE A 613 -14.50 7.55 -14.40
CA ILE A 613 -15.80 7.90 -15.00
C ILE A 613 -15.91 9.41 -15.15
N SER A 614 -15.63 10.15 -14.09
CA SER A 614 -15.75 11.61 -14.08
C SER A 614 -14.80 12.29 -15.08
N SER A 615 -13.53 11.89 -15.10
CA SER A 615 -12.54 12.45 -16.03
C SER A 615 -12.88 12.12 -17.50
N THR A 616 -13.40 10.93 -17.76
CA THR A 616 -13.85 10.53 -19.10
C THR A 616 -15.04 11.39 -19.56
N ILE A 617 -16.05 11.58 -18.72
CA ILE A 617 -17.21 12.40 -19.02
C ILE A 617 -16.79 13.86 -19.25
N ILE A 618 -15.98 14.43 -18.36
CA ILE A 618 -15.45 15.79 -18.48
C ILE A 618 -14.67 15.95 -19.79
N SER A 619 -13.78 15.01 -20.08
CA SER A 619 -12.98 14.99 -21.32
C SER A 619 -13.86 14.98 -22.56
N LEU A 620 -14.88 14.13 -22.61
CA LEU A 620 -15.82 14.06 -23.74
C LEU A 620 -16.61 15.36 -23.91
N ILE A 621 -17.12 15.91 -22.82
CA ILE A 621 -17.87 17.18 -22.84
C ILE A 621 -16.97 18.32 -23.32
N VAL A 622 -15.79 18.47 -22.73
CA VAL A 622 -14.84 19.53 -23.11
C VAL A 622 -14.40 19.38 -24.56
N SER A 623 -14.04 18.15 -24.99
CA SER A 623 -13.67 17.89 -26.39
C SER A 623 -14.80 18.20 -27.37
N PHE A 624 -16.03 17.86 -27.01
CA PHE A 624 -17.22 18.20 -27.83
C PHE A 624 -17.39 19.71 -27.96
N PHE A 625 -17.33 20.46 -26.88
CA PHE A 625 -17.44 21.93 -26.93
C PHE A 625 -16.30 22.59 -27.69
N VAL A 626 -15.07 22.09 -27.53
CA VAL A 626 -13.91 22.56 -28.27
C VAL A 626 -14.09 22.35 -29.76
N LEU A 627 -14.51 21.15 -30.17
CA LEU A 627 -14.80 20.85 -31.56
C LEU A 627 -15.93 21.75 -32.12
N LEU A 628 -16.99 21.94 -31.35
CA LEU A 628 -18.13 22.78 -31.74
C LEU A 628 -17.73 24.25 -31.93
N VAL A 629 -16.93 24.81 -31.02
CA VAL A 629 -16.44 26.19 -31.07
C VAL A 629 -15.50 26.39 -32.26
N LEU A 630 -14.58 25.47 -32.49
CA LEU A 630 -13.55 25.58 -33.52
C LEU A 630 -14.10 25.28 -34.95
N THR A 631 -14.98 24.31 -35.04
CA THR A 631 -15.58 23.97 -36.35
C THR A 631 -16.81 24.84 -36.70
N ARG A 632 -17.42 25.48 -35.69
CA ARG A 632 -18.68 26.23 -35.78
C ARG A 632 -19.80 25.44 -36.46
N ARG A 633 -19.79 24.13 -36.39
CA ARG A 633 -20.78 23.22 -37.00
C ARG A 633 -21.10 22.11 -35.98
N PHE A 634 -22.38 21.72 -35.90
CA PHE A 634 -22.84 20.59 -35.12
C PHE A 634 -22.42 19.21 -35.70
N ALA A 635 -22.11 19.20 -37.00
CA ALA A 635 -21.50 18.06 -37.68
C ALA A 635 -20.29 18.55 -38.48
N PRO A 636 -19.12 17.97 -38.27
CA PRO A 636 -17.91 18.34 -39.01
C PRO A 636 -17.96 17.93 -40.46
#